data_76b270cd37ba73340eb87f657241e407
#
_entry.id   76b270cd37ba73340eb87f657241e407
#
_cell.length_a   1.000
_cell.length_b   1.000
_cell.length_c   1.000
_cell.angle_alpha   90.00
_cell.angle_beta   90.00
_cell.angle_gamma   90.00
#
_symmetry.space_group_name_H-M   'P 1'
#
loop_
_entity.id
_entity.type
_entity.pdbx_description
1 polymer ?
#
loop_
_entity_poly.entity_id
_entity_poly.type
_entity_poly.pdbx_seq_one_letter_code
_entity_poly.pdbx_strand_id
1 'polypeptide(L)'
;MAGFSDRALAIQPTGVRKMFDLAGDEAIQLGLGEPDFQPPAVAIEAFHQAMIDGHNKYTTTAGLPPLRERIASLWRHLEPDLGIENVCMTMSGTNALLNISLAMLNSGDNILLPNPCFPLYGPHATITEAEPRFYACAFKHEFVPQVSELEELVDENTKAILYNFPSNPTGRQIYSESTDSKFELHISYPM
;
A
#
# COMPACT_ATOMS: atom_id res chain seq x y z
N MET A 1 30.99 -3.47 18.47
CA MET A 1 30.37 -3.80 17.16
C MET A 1 29.20 -2.86 17.00
N ALA A 2 29.06 -2.18 15.85
CA ALA A 2 27.85 -1.40 15.58
C ALA A 2 26.69 -2.39 15.44
N GLY A 3 25.64 -2.23 16.25
CA GLY A 3 24.41 -3.01 16.18
C GLY A 3 23.47 -2.47 15.09
N PHE A 4 22.40 -3.21 14.79
CA PHE A 4 21.28 -2.70 13.99
C PHE A 4 20.54 -1.61 14.76
N SER A 5 19.82 -0.73 14.04
CA SER A 5 18.96 0.26 14.68
C SER A 5 17.76 -0.40 15.36
N ASP A 6 17.22 0.25 16.40
CA ASP A 6 16.08 -0.29 17.16
C ASP A 6 14.86 -0.55 16.25
N ARG A 7 14.59 0.34 15.28
CA ARG A 7 13.52 0.15 14.28
C ARG A 7 13.74 -1.08 13.39
N ALA A 8 14.97 -1.41 13.05
CA ALA A 8 15.26 -2.62 12.27
C ALA A 8 15.08 -3.89 13.12
N LEU A 9 15.42 -3.83 14.41
CA LEU A 9 15.23 -4.93 15.36
C LEU A 9 13.75 -5.15 15.72
N ALA A 10 12.94 -4.11 15.64
CA ALA A 10 11.49 -4.19 15.91
C ALA A 10 10.71 -4.90 14.79
N ILE A 11 11.26 -4.98 13.55
CA ILE A 11 10.59 -5.64 12.43
C ILE A 11 10.80 -7.14 12.49
N GLN A 12 9.69 -7.89 12.52
CA GLN A 12 9.71 -9.35 12.50
C GLN A 12 9.32 -9.90 11.13
N PRO A 13 9.83 -11.08 10.73
CA PRO A 13 9.36 -11.76 9.54
C PRO A 13 7.83 -11.99 9.59
N THR A 14 7.16 -11.71 8.48
CA THR A 14 5.71 -11.87 8.39
C THR A 14 5.26 -13.32 8.53
N GLY A 15 4.04 -13.54 9.06
CA GLY A 15 3.48 -14.89 9.17
C GLY A 15 3.35 -15.60 7.82
N VAL A 16 2.98 -14.86 6.77
CA VAL A 16 2.87 -15.36 5.39
C VAL A 16 4.23 -15.89 4.91
N ARG A 17 5.31 -15.13 5.14
CA ARG A 17 6.67 -15.57 4.76
C ARG A 17 7.08 -16.83 5.50
N LYS A 18 6.82 -16.88 6.82
CA LYS A 18 7.11 -18.08 7.61
C LYS A 18 6.37 -19.32 7.11
N MET A 19 5.10 -19.18 6.74
CA MET A 19 4.32 -20.28 6.18
C MET A 19 4.86 -20.73 4.82
N PHE A 20 5.24 -19.78 3.97
CA PHE A 20 5.86 -20.07 2.68
C PHE A 20 7.18 -20.85 2.84
N ASP A 21 8.04 -20.42 3.75
CA ASP A 21 9.35 -21.05 4.01
C ASP A 21 9.20 -22.47 4.64
N LEU A 22 8.06 -22.76 5.30
CA LEU A 22 7.75 -24.07 5.89
C LEU A 22 7.05 -25.02 4.92
N ALA A 23 6.50 -24.51 3.82
CA ALA A 23 5.80 -25.32 2.84
C ALA A 23 6.81 -26.19 2.07
N GLY A 24 6.53 -27.50 1.97
CA GLY A 24 7.31 -28.42 1.13
C GLY A 24 7.02 -28.24 -0.35
N ASP A 25 7.87 -28.85 -1.21
CA ASP A 25 7.77 -28.76 -2.67
C ASP A 25 6.46 -29.29 -3.25
N GLU A 26 5.75 -30.14 -2.52
CA GLU A 26 4.45 -30.71 -2.94
C GLU A 26 3.24 -29.84 -2.51
N ALA A 27 3.47 -28.74 -1.80
CA ALA A 27 2.39 -27.90 -1.32
C ALA A 27 1.83 -27.01 -2.44
N ILE A 28 0.49 -26.93 -2.52
CA ILE A 28 -0.18 -25.96 -3.39
C ILE A 28 -0.04 -24.58 -2.72
N GLN A 29 0.75 -23.70 -3.34
CA GLN A 29 1.05 -22.38 -2.83
C GLN A 29 -0.07 -21.39 -3.14
N LEU A 30 -0.86 -21.04 -2.11
CA LEU A 30 -1.90 -20.00 -2.17
C LEU A 30 -1.58 -18.78 -1.29
N GLY A 31 -0.38 -18.77 -0.69
CA GLY A 31 0.02 -17.73 0.27
C GLY A 31 0.61 -16.48 -0.39
N LEU A 32 1.16 -16.60 -1.58
CA LEU A 32 1.69 -15.48 -2.35
C LEU A 32 0.81 -15.23 -3.58
N GLY A 33 0.46 -13.97 -3.81
CA GLY A 33 -0.33 -13.56 -4.97
C GLY A 33 0.57 -13.31 -6.18
N GLU A 34 1.15 -14.38 -6.75
CA GLU A 34 1.93 -14.27 -7.98
C GLU A 34 1.27 -15.04 -9.12
N PRO A 35 1.23 -14.47 -10.34
CA PRO A 35 0.66 -15.16 -11.51
C PRO A 35 1.46 -16.39 -11.91
N ASP A 36 0.79 -17.46 -12.30
CA ASP A 36 1.37 -18.69 -12.84
C ASP A 36 1.49 -18.68 -14.37
N PHE A 37 1.16 -17.58 -15.00
CA PHE A 37 1.26 -17.35 -16.45
C PHE A 37 2.22 -16.22 -16.79
N GLN A 38 2.75 -16.26 -18.01
CA GLN A 38 3.71 -15.27 -18.50
C GLN A 38 3.03 -13.92 -18.81
N PRO A 39 3.77 -12.81 -18.76
CA PRO A 39 3.31 -11.55 -19.32
C PRO A 39 2.86 -11.68 -20.79
N PRO A 40 1.98 -10.80 -21.29
CA PRO A 40 1.62 -10.79 -22.69
C PRO A 40 2.86 -10.69 -23.61
N ALA A 41 2.90 -11.48 -24.67
CA ALA A 41 4.05 -11.52 -25.58
C ALA A 41 4.43 -10.14 -26.12
N VAL A 42 3.45 -9.29 -26.42
CA VAL A 42 3.67 -7.90 -26.87
C VAL A 42 4.44 -7.07 -25.84
N ALA A 43 4.22 -7.31 -24.54
CA ALA A 43 4.95 -6.59 -23.49
C ALA A 43 6.39 -7.07 -23.39
N ILE A 44 6.62 -8.38 -23.51
CA ILE A 44 7.97 -8.98 -23.51
C ILE A 44 8.78 -8.45 -24.70
N GLU A 45 8.17 -8.44 -25.89
CA GLU A 45 8.81 -7.99 -27.13
C GLU A 45 9.13 -6.49 -27.09
N ALA A 46 8.18 -5.66 -26.63
CA ALA A 46 8.40 -4.22 -26.46
C ALA A 46 9.50 -3.90 -25.45
N PHE A 47 9.57 -4.65 -24.34
CA PHE A 47 10.64 -4.51 -23.34
C PHE A 47 12.02 -4.86 -23.94
N HIS A 48 12.10 -5.98 -24.66
CA HIS A 48 13.33 -6.41 -25.34
C HIS A 48 13.80 -5.37 -26.37
N GLN A 49 12.87 -4.87 -27.20
CA GLN A 49 13.19 -3.86 -28.20
C GLN A 49 13.66 -2.55 -27.57
N ALA A 50 13.01 -2.10 -26.49
CA ALA A 50 13.42 -0.90 -25.77
C ALA A 50 14.86 -1.00 -25.23
N MET A 51 15.30 -2.17 -24.78
CA MET A 51 16.69 -2.39 -24.36
C MET A 51 17.65 -2.30 -25.55
N ILE A 52 17.31 -2.88 -26.71
CA ILE A 52 18.11 -2.81 -27.94
C ILE A 52 18.23 -1.36 -28.40
N ASP A 53 17.15 -0.59 -28.36
CA ASP A 53 17.08 0.81 -28.74
C ASP A 53 17.82 1.75 -27.75
N GLY A 54 18.37 1.20 -26.67
CA GLY A 54 19.17 1.95 -25.70
C GLY A 54 18.36 2.71 -24.65
N HIS A 55 17.07 2.38 -24.45
CA HIS A 55 16.23 2.90 -23.37
C HIS A 55 16.61 2.31 -22.00
N ASN A 56 17.90 2.31 -21.67
CA ASN A 56 18.49 1.77 -20.46
C ASN A 56 19.32 2.81 -19.67
N LYS A 57 18.96 4.08 -19.82
CA LYS A 57 19.57 5.22 -19.13
C LYS A 57 18.76 5.62 -17.89
N TYR A 58 19.35 6.51 -17.08
CA TYR A 58 18.60 7.14 -15.98
C TYR A 58 17.36 7.87 -16.48
N THR A 59 16.29 7.74 -15.72
CA THR A 59 15.06 8.51 -15.92
C THR A 59 15.06 9.79 -15.08
N THR A 60 14.06 10.63 -15.24
CA THR A 60 13.79 11.69 -14.25
C THR A 60 13.42 11.07 -12.90
N THR A 61 13.63 11.80 -11.80
CA THR A 61 13.38 11.31 -10.43
C THR A 61 11.98 10.76 -10.23
N ALA A 62 10.98 11.40 -10.82
CA ALA A 62 9.60 10.97 -10.74
C ALA A 62 9.22 9.84 -11.72
N GLY A 63 10.13 9.42 -12.60
CA GLY A 63 9.92 8.40 -13.64
C GLY A 63 9.70 8.98 -15.03
N LEU A 64 9.61 8.10 -16.04
CA LEU A 64 9.48 8.47 -17.45
C LEU A 64 8.24 9.34 -17.71
N PRO A 65 8.40 10.58 -18.27
CA PRO A 65 7.27 11.46 -18.50
C PRO A 65 6.14 10.86 -19.35
N PRO A 66 6.39 10.14 -20.45
CA PRO A 66 5.33 9.53 -21.25
C PRO A 66 4.52 8.48 -20.46
N LEU A 67 5.17 7.71 -19.56
CA LEU A 67 4.49 6.73 -18.72
C LEU A 67 3.63 7.42 -17.68
N ARG A 68 4.14 8.45 -17.02
CA ARG A 68 3.42 9.24 -16.02
C ARG A 68 2.18 9.90 -16.62
N GLU A 69 2.30 10.49 -17.82
CA GLU A 69 1.16 11.05 -18.54
C GLU A 69 0.12 9.99 -18.90
N ARG A 70 0.58 8.81 -19.35
CA ARG A 70 -0.33 7.69 -19.65
C ARG A 70 -1.10 7.25 -18.40
N ILE A 71 -0.43 7.16 -17.25
CA ILE A 71 -1.07 6.82 -15.97
C ILE A 71 -2.08 7.90 -15.58
N ALA A 72 -1.69 9.17 -15.58
CA ALA A 72 -2.60 10.27 -15.31
C ALA A 72 -3.87 10.19 -16.18
N SER A 73 -3.70 9.97 -17.49
CA SER A 73 -4.81 9.88 -18.43
C SER A 73 -5.79 8.75 -18.12
N LEU A 74 -5.32 7.63 -17.58
CA LEU A 74 -6.17 6.49 -17.20
C LEU A 74 -7.07 6.78 -16.00
N TRP A 75 -6.67 7.71 -15.13
CA TRP A 75 -7.37 8.01 -13.90
C TRP A 75 -8.18 9.32 -13.94
N ARG A 76 -8.10 10.11 -15.02
CA ARG A 76 -8.88 11.35 -15.19
C ARG A 76 -10.40 11.17 -15.16
N HIS A 77 -10.89 9.96 -15.31
CA HIS A 77 -12.33 9.68 -15.14
C HIS A 77 -12.79 9.78 -13.67
N LEU A 78 -11.87 9.63 -12.70
CA LEU A 78 -12.11 9.80 -11.27
C LEU A 78 -11.69 11.19 -10.78
N GLU A 79 -10.56 11.69 -11.28
CA GLU A 79 -9.98 12.97 -10.92
C GLU A 79 -9.62 13.73 -12.21
N PRO A 80 -10.53 14.60 -12.72
CA PRO A 80 -10.35 15.27 -14.02
C PRO A 80 -9.08 16.12 -14.15
N ASP A 81 -8.64 16.71 -13.04
CA ASP A 81 -7.47 17.60 -12.99
C ASP A 81 -6.14 16.85 -12.81
N LEU A 82 -6.17 15.51 -12.83
CA LEU A 82 -4.96 14.70 -12.65
C LEU A 82 -3.99 14.91 -13.81
N GLY A 83 -2.80 15.45 -13.48
CA GLY A 83 -1.72 15.72 -14.41
C GLY A 83 -0.48 14.88 -14.14
N ILE A 84 0.54 15.06 -14.95
CA ILE A 84 1.83 14.37 -14.82
C ILE A 84 2.51 14.66 -13.47
N GLU A 85 2.29 15.83 -12.90
CA GLU A 85 2.83 16.27 -11.61
C GLU A 85 2.29 15.47 -10.42
N ASN A 86 1.13 14.84 -10.59
CA ASN A 86 0.49 14.01 -9.55
C ASN A 86 0.94 12.55 -9.57
N VAL A 87 1.79 12.15 -10.53
CA VAL A 87 2.23 10.77 -10.71
C VAL A 87 3.72 10.63 -10.44
N CYS A 88 4.09 9.77 -9.51
CA CYS A 88 5.47 9.38 -9.23
C CYS A 88 5.61 7.86 -9.38
N MET A 89 6.61 7.43 -10.16
CA MET A 89 6.93 6.02 -10.35
C MET A 89 7.80 5.53 -9.20
N THR A 90 7.49 4.34 -8.72
CA THR A 90 8.25 3.65 -7.67
C THR A 90 8.63 2.24 -8.11
N MET A 91 9.58 1.61 -7.41
CA MET A 91 10.04 0.26 -7.77
C MET A 91 9.00 -0.84 -7.48
N SER A 92 7.95 -0.51 -6.71
CA SER A 92 6.81 -1.39 -6.43
C SER A 92 5.73 -0.62 -5.64
N GLY A 93 4.53 -1.17 -5.53
CA GLY A 93 3.50 -0.64 -4.62
C GLY A 93 3.96 -0.60 -3.16
N THR A 94 4.73 -1.60 -2.71
CA THR A 94 5.35 -1.61 -1.37
C THR A 94 6.28 -0.43 -1.16
N ASN A 95 7.12 -0.11 -2.16
CA ASN A 95 8.01 1.05 -2.09
C ASN A 95 7.22 2.38 -2.14
N ALA A 96 6.12 2.43 -2.89
CA ALA A 96 5.23 3.59 -2.88
C ALA A 96 4.67 3.86 -1.47
N LEU A 97 4.15 2.83 -0.81
CA LEU A 97 3.61 2.92 0.55
C LEU A 97 4.67 3.36 1.57
N LEU A 98 5.89 2.81 1.47
CA LEU A 98 7.00 3.24 2.32
C LEU A 98 7.36 4.71 2.09
N ASN A 99 7.44 5.14 0.84
CA ASN A 99 7.76 6.54 0.50
C ASN A 99 6.68 7.50 1.02
N ILE A 100 5.39 7.13 0.92
CA ILE A 100 4.29 7.90 1.49
C ILE A 100 4.43 7.98 3.01
N SER A 101 4.68 6.86 3.68
CA SER A 101 4.89 6.82 5.13
C SER A 101 6.04 7.72 5.56
N LEU A 102 7.19 7.65 4.87
CA LEU A 102 8.37 8.51 5.14
C LEU A 102 8.09 10.00 4.87
N ALA A 103 7.21 10.32 3.93
CA ALA A 103 6.87 11.70 3.60
C ALA A 103 5.84 12.32 4.57
N MET A 104 4.99 11.51 5.19
CA MET A 104 3.85 11.98 5.97
C MET A 104 4.02 11.81 7.48
N LEU A 105 4.76 10.80 7.94
CA LEU A 105 4.80 10.40 9.34
C LEU A 105 6.11 10.82 10.01
N ASN A 106 6.01 11.31 11.22
CA ASN A 106 7.14 11.61 12.11
C ASN A 106 7.07 10.71 13.36
N SER A 107 8.17 10.71 14.12
CA SER A 107 8.18 10.13 15.46
C SER A 107 7.14 10.82 16.34
N GLY A 108 6.29 10.00 17.00
CA GLY A 108 5.18 10.48 17.83
C GLY A 108 3.84 10.61 17.10
N ASP A 109 3.81 10.58 15.77
CA ASP A 109 2.56 10.45 15.02
C ASP A 109 2.00 9.03 15.11
N ASN A 110 0.72 8.85 14.79
CA ASN A 110 0.12 7.54 14.60
C ASN A 110 -0.61 7.43 13.25
N ILE A 111 -0.74 6.19 12.77
CA ILE A 111 -1.48 5.83 11.58
C ILE A 111 -2.45 4.70 11.89
N LEU A 112 -3.71 4.84 11.46
CA LEU A 112 -4.70 3.80 11.59
C LEU A 112 -4.60 2.79 10.43
N LEU A 113 -4.50 1.51 10.77
CA LEU A 113 -4.32 0.39 9.85
C LEU A 113 -5.43 -0.63 10.02
N PRO A 114 -5.94 -1.27 8.94
CA PRO A 114 -6.91 -2.34 9.06
C PRO A 114 -6.33 -3.60 9.69
N ASN A 115 -7.16 -4.39 10.37
CA ASN A 115 -6.81 -5.71 10.86
C ASN A 115 -7.95 -6.70 10.56
N PRO A 116 -7.75 -7.73 9.68
CA PRO A 116 -6.47 -8.11 9.04
C PRO A 116 -6.05 -7.15 7.91
N CYS A 117 -4.76 -7.14 7.57
CA CYS A 117 -4.19 -6.28 6.54
C CYS A 117 -2.97 -6.88 5.83
N PHE A 118 -2.51 -6.18 4.80
CA PHE A 118 -1.22 -6.49 4.17
C PHE A 118 -0.08 -6.37 5.19
N PRO A 119 0.77 -7.40 5.32
CA PRO A 119 1.71 -7.53 6.44
C PRO A 119 2.74 -6.42 6.60
N LEU A 120 3.00 -5.61 5.56
CA LEU A 120 4.02 -4.57 5.60
C LEU A 120 3.49 -3.19 6.06
N TYR A 121 2.18 -3.01 6.25
CA TYR A 121 1.65 -1.72 6.71
C TYR A 121 2.21 -1.32 8.08
N GLY A 122 2.15 -2.24 9.07
CA GLY A 122 2.74 -1.99 10.39
C GLY A 122 4.24 -1.73 10.36
N PRO A 123 5.07 -2.58 9.69
CA PRO A 123 6.49 -2.30 9.48
C PRO A 123 6.82 -0.95 8.86
N HIS A 124 6.02 -0.44 7.92
CA HIS A 124 6.24 0.90 7.36
C HIS A 124 6.07 2.00 8.42
N ALA A 125 5.03 1.91 9.27
CA ALA A 125 4.88 2.82 10.40
C ALA A 125 6.06 2.71 11.39
N THR A 126 6.52 1.50 11.70
CA THR A 126 7.67 1.27 12.58
C THR A 126 8.96 1.90 12.04
N ILE A 127 9.20 1.80 10.71
CA ILE A 127 10.39 2.42 10.08
C ILE A 127 10.38 3.93 10.24
N THR A 128 9.21 4.56 10.21
CA THR A 128 9.04 6.01 10.38
C THR A 128 8.96 6.45 11.85
N GLU A 129 9.09 5.50 12.79
CA GLU A 129 8.95 5.73 14.24
C GLU A 129 7.55 6.24 14.63
N ALA A 130 6.55 6.03 13.76
CA ALA A 130 5.15 6.29 14.07
C ALA A 130 4.49 5.06 14.69
N GLU A 131 3.43 5.29 15.48
CA GLU A 131 2.64 4.24 16.13
C GLU A 131 1.62 3.65 15.15
N PRO A 132 1.68 2.33 14.80
CA PRO A 132 0.61 1.68 14.08
C PRO A 132 -0.56 1.37 15.02
N ARG A 133 -1.73 1.94 14.79
CA ARG A 133 -2.98 1.63 15.51
C ARG A 133 -3.91 0.83 14.60
N PHE A 134 -4.38 -0.31 15.09
CA PHE A 134 -5.15 -1.24 14.27
C PHE A 134 -6.65 -1.14 14.57
N TYR A 135 -7.46 -0.83 13.55
CA TYR A 135 -8.91 -0.92 13.61
C TYR A 135 -9.40 -2.28 13.10
N ALA A 136 -10.44 -2.83 13.74
CA ALA A 136 -10.92 -4.15 13.41
C ALA A 136 -11.78 -4.17 12.14
N CYS A 137 -11.41 -5.05 11.20
CA CYS A 137 -12.26 -5.50 10.10
C CYS A 137 -12.75 -6.91 10.43
N ALA A 138 -13.67 -7.02 11.39
CA ALA A 138 -14.08 -8.30 11.95
C ALA A 138 -15.01 -9.08 11.02
N PHE A 139 -14.89 -10.43 11.03
CA PHE A 139 -15.75 -11.33 10.24
C PHE A 139 -17.25 -11.13 10.52
N LYS A 140 -17.64 -10.86 11.78
CA LYS A 140 -19.03 -10.57 12.16
C LYS A 140 -19.63 -9.34 11.48
N HIS A 141 -18.77 -8.43 10.97
CA HIS A 141 -19.12 -7.26 10.19
C HIS A 141 -18.70 -7.41 8.73
N GLU A 142 -18.56 -8.65 8.27
CA GLU A 142 -18.16 -8.98 6.90
C GLU A 142 -16.85 -8.30 6.47
N PHE A 143 -15.91 -8.10 7.39
CA PHE A 143 -14.66 -7.38 7.20
C PHE A 143 -14.78 -5.89 6.84
N VAL A 144 -15.96 -5.30 7.08
CA VAL A 144 -16.16 -3.84 6.94
C VAL A 144 -15.81 -3.17 8.27
N PRO A 145 -14.94 -2.14 8.27
CA PRO A 145 -14.63 -1.39 9.48
C PRO A 145 -15.85 -0.64 10.02
N GLN A 146 -15.92 -0.48 11.35
CA GLN A 146 -16.98 0.28 11.99
C GLN A 146 -16.48 1.68 12.32
N VAL A 147 -17.25 2.72 11.96
CA VAL A 147 -16.86 4.12 12.16
C VAL A 147 -16.60 4.41 13.65
N SER A 148 -17.42 3.88 14.54
CA SER A 148 -17.23 4.04 15.99
C SER A 148 -15.88 3.55 16.51
N GLU A 149 -15.35 2.44 15.94
CA GLU A 149 -14.02 1.94 16.31
C GLU A 149 -12.91 2.85 15.77
N LEU A 150 -13.10 3.46 14.61
CA LEU A 150 -12.16 4.45 14.06
C LEU A 150 -12.14 5.71 14.92
N GLU A 151 -13.31 6.23 15.30
CA GLU A 151 -13.44 7.42 16.15
C GLU A 151 -12.75 7.26 17.50
N GLU A 152 -12.79 6.05 18.10
CA GLU A 152 -12.09 5.74 19.36
C GLU A 152 -10.56 5.71 19.23
N LEU A 153 -10.04 5.47 18.03
CA LEU A 153 -8.60 5.35 17.75
C LEU A 153 -7.95 6.65 17.30
N VAL A 154 -8.76 7.62 16.83
CA VAL A 154 -8.26 8.93 16.35
C VAL A 154 -7.95 9.85 17.53
N ASP A 155 -6.79 10.50 17.49
CA ASP A 155 -6.40 11.56 18.42
C ASP A 155 -5.63 12.67 17.68
N GLU A 156 -5.10 13.64 18.43
CA GLU A 156 -4.36 14.79 17.89
C GLU A 156 -3.07 14.43 17.14
N ASN A 157 -2.54 13.22 17.36
CA ASN A 157 -1.33 12.71 16.72
C ASN A 157 -1.64 11.84 15.49
N THR A 158 -2.93 11.62 15.18
CA THR A 158 -3.33 10.79 14.04
C THR A 158 -3.09 11.56 12.74
N LYS A 159 -2.17 11.05 11.90
CA LYS A 159 -1.79 11.67 10.63
C LYS A 159 -2.45 11.05 9.41
N ALA A 160 -2.75 9.75 9.47
CA ALA A 160 -3.30 9.05 8.32
C ALA A 160 -4.16 7.86 8.74
N ILE A 161 -5.07 7.49 7.85
CA ILE A 161 -5.80 6.22 7.88
C ILE A 161 -5.50 5.51 6.57
N LEU A 162 -5.03 4.26 6.65
CA LEU A 162 -4.88 3.42 5.48
C LEU A 162 -6.20 2.67 5.24
N TYR A 163 -6.82 2.95 4.11
CA TYR A 163 -8.07 2.34 3.67
C TYR A 163 -7.85 1.63 2.35
N ASN A 164 -7.96 0.29 2.33
CA ASN A 164 -7.65 -0.53 1.17
C ASN A 164 -8.80 -1.48 0.82
N PHE A 165 -9.49 -1.20 -0.29
CA PHE A 165 -10.53 -2.07 -0.85
C PHE A 165 -10.42 -2.09 -2.38
N PRO A 166 -10.57 -3.29 -3.01
CA PRO A 166 -10.73 -4.62 -2.39
C PRO A 166 -9.60 -4.92 -1.41
N SER A 167 -9.96 -5.47 -0.24
CA SER A 167 -9.02 -5.66 0.87
C SER A 167 -8.04 -6.80 0.61
N ASN A 168 -6.78 -6.58 0.93
CA ASN A 168 -5.80 -7.64 1.12
C ASN A 168 -5.62 -7.86 2.65
N PRO A 169 -5.94 -9.05 3.24
CA PRO A 169 -6.09 -10.34 2.53
C PRO A 169 -7.54 -10.83 2.33
N THR A 170 -8.57 -10.10 2.78
CA THR A 170 -9.93 -10.66 2.90
C THR A 170 -10.70 -10.74 1.58
N GLY A 171 -10.28 -9.99 0.55
CA GLY A 171 -11.00 -9.86 -0.71
C GLY A 171 -12.29 -9.03 -0.60
N ARG A 172 -12.63 -8.50 0.59
CA ARG A 172 -13.84 -7.70 0.77
C ARG A 172 -13.81 -6.47 -0.11
N GLN A 173 -14.93 -6.22 -0.79
CA GLN A 173 -15.22 -4.99 -1.53
C GLN A 173 -16.25 -4.16 -0.77
N ILE A 174 -16.17 -2.84 -0.90
CA ILE A 174 -17.21 -1.91 -0.43
C ILE A 174 -17.78 -1.24 -1.66
N TYR A 175 -19.10 -1.33 -1.83
CA TYR A 175 -19.83 -0.69 -2.92
C TYR A 175 -20.45 0.61 -2.44
N SER A 176 -20.65 1.58 -3.34
CA SER A 176 -21.24 2.89 -3.03
C SER A 176 -22.63 2.82 -2.39
N GLU A 177 -23.40 1.78 -2.69
CA GLU A 177 -24.71 1.54 -2.06
C GLU A 177 -24.62 1.13 -0.59
N SER A 178 -23.47 0.61 -0.14
CA SER A 178 -23.19 0.30 1.27
C SER A 178 -22.51 1.46 2.02
N THR A 179 -22.07 2.47 1.29
CA THR A 179 -21.48 3.71 1.82
C THR A 179 -22.50 4.82 2.02
N ASP A 180 -23.80 4.47 2.08
CA ASP A 180 -24.81 5.44 2.47
C ASP A 180 -24.38 6.19 3.73
N SER A 181 -23.96 7.44 3.53
CA SER A 181 -23.79 8.52 4.52
C SER A 181 -22.98 8.26 5.80
N LYS A 182 -22.30 7.11 5.95
CA LYS A 182 -21.63 6.74 7.21
C LYS A 182 -20.11 6.83 7.19
N PHE A 183 -19.48 7.11 6.05
CA PHE A 183 -18.04 7.26 5.93
C PHE A 183 -17.61 8.70 5.62
N GLU A 184 -18.29 9.68 6.17
CA GLU A 184 -17.74 11.04 6.26
C GLU A 184 -16.88 11.14 7.52
N LEU A 185 -15.63 10.68 7.40
CA LEU A 185 -14.62 10.97 8.41
C LEU A 185 -14.19 12.43 8.22
N HIS A 186 -14.80 13.34 8.95
CA HIS A 186 -14.38 14.75 8.98
C HIS A 186 -13.10 14.86 9.80
N ILE A 187 -11.95 14.72 9.14
CA ILE A 187 -10.66 15.11 9.74
C ILE A 187 -10.52 16.62 9.53
N SER A 188 -10.85 17.40 10.54
CA SER A 188 -10.52 18.82 10.56
C SER A 188 -9.05 18.98 10.94
N TYR A 189 -8.22 19.37 9.97
CA TYR A 189 -6.87 19.85 10.27
C TYR A 189 -6.98 21.30 10.78
N PRO A 190 -6.43 21.62 11.94
CA PRO A 190 -6.16 23.03 12.25
C PRO A 190 -5.10 23.53 11.23
N MET A 191 -5.44 24.58 10.49
CA MET A 191 -4.52 25.30 9.62
C MET A 191 -3.46 26.02 10.46
#